data_dfb55f92d6fcd5643e2888ae5dd941c6
#
_entry.id   dfb55f92d6fcd5643e2888ae5dd941c6
#
_cell.length_a   1.000
_cell.length_b   1.000
_cell.length_c   1.000
_cell.angle_alpha   90.00
_cell.angle_beta   90.00
_cell.angle_gamma   90.00
#
_symmetry.space_group_name_H-M   'P 1'
#
loop_
_entity.id
_entity.type
_entity.pdbx_description
1 polymer ?
#
loop_
_entity_poly.entity_id
_entity_poly.type
_entity_poly.pdbx_seq_one_letter_code
_entity_poly.pdbx_strand_id
1 'polypeptide(L)'
;MTELLRSLMPWGADVIVWVQGFSNGVLDVLFTVATYLGREQFYILFLPILYWCVHKHLGRALSIVFLLSEYVNGILKDAFGLPRPNEFDPRIRAPLPETSPSFPSGHAQGSLVFWGTMAALVRRTWMWVVSVVLILLISLSRIYLGVHFPQDVLGGWVVGLVLMALYFWARRMVRGVILSLGIQLGIALVVPLVLFALHPSEGSALITGVAFGMLPGFVVEEHFVRFRSDGVWWKRVLRFVVGVIPLLALYLGLKLVFPEGDLFRFVRYALVGVWAGLLAPWLFVAIGLAEREPRRG
;
A
#
# COMPACT_ATOMS: atom_id res chain seq x y z
N MET A 1 -3.38 -22.26 -15.55
CA MET A 1 -4.06 -21.22 -14.73
C MET A 1 -4.55 -20.05 -15.57
N THR A 2 -3.73 -19.50 -16.46
CA THR A 2 -4.13 -18.38 -17.35
C THR A 2 -5.31 -18.76 -18.27
N GLU A 3 -5.31 -19.95 -18.83
CA GLU A 3 -6.43 -20.46 -19.66
C GLU A 3 -7.73 -20.58 -18.85
N LEU A 4 -7.68 -21.09 -17.63
CA LEU A 4 -8.84 -21.15 -16.74
C LEU A 4 -9.39 -19.75 -16.45
N LEU A 5 -8.52 -18.77 -16.15
CA LEU A 5 -8.95 -17.39 -15.92
C LEU A 5 -9.60 -16.78 -17.17
N ARG A 6 -9.05 -17.06 -18.37
CA ARG A 6 -9.63 -16.63 -19.64
C ARG A 6 -10.99 -17.28 -19.90
N SER A 7 -11.16 -18.56 -19.59
CA SER A 7 -12.45 -19.25 -19.76
C SER A 7 -13.57 -18.73 -18.86
N LEU A 8 -13.21 -18.05 -17.75
CA LEU A 8 -14.15 -17.40 -16.84
C LEU A 8 -14.51 -15.96 -17.25
N MET A 9 -13.79 -15.34 -18.21
CA MET A 9 -14.02 -13.93 -18.57
C MET A 9 -15.42 -13.68 -19.15
N PRO A 10 -16.01 -14.54 -20.01
CA PRO A 10 -17.38 -14.32 -20.49
C PRO A 10 -18.40 -14.30 -19.34
N TRP A 11 -18.33 -15.25 -18.41
CA TRP A 11 -19.16 -15.24 -17.21
C TRP A 11 -18.94 -13.97 -16.37
N GLY A 12 -17.67 -13.59 -16.16
CA GLY A 12 -17.34 -12.39 -15.41
C GLY A 12 -17.86 -11.11 -16.06
N ALA A 13 -17.85 -11.05 -17.41
CA ALA A 13 -18.40 -9.92 -18.15
C ALA A 13 -19.92 -9.83 -17.97
N ASP A 14 -20.63 -10.95 -18.05
CA ASP A 14 -22.09 -10.98 -17.84
C ASP A 14 -22.46 -10.56 -16.40
N VAL A 15 -21.69 -10.97 -15.40
CA VAL A 15 -21.86 -10.50 -14.01
C VAL A 15 -21.68 -8.97 -13.91
N ILE A 16 -20.66 -8.41 -14.57
CA ILE A 16 -20.43 -6.94 -14.56
C ILE A 16 -21.59 -6.22 -15.23
N VAL A 17 -22.04 -6.68 -16.40
CA VAL A 17 -23.17 -6.09 -17.13
C VAL A 17 -24.43 -6.15 -16.25
N TRP A 18 -24.70 -7.26 -15.59
CA TRP A 18 -25.82 -7.40 -14.66
C TRP A 18 -25.73 -6.41 -13.50
N VAL A 19 -24.56 -6.30 -12.85
CA VAL A 19 -24.32 -5.34 -11.76
C VAL A 19 -24.50 -3.90 -12.23
N GLN A 20 -24.00 -3.57 -13.42
CA GLN A 20 -24.15 -2.24 -14.01
C GLN A 20 -25.60 -1.93 -14.42
N GLY A 21 -26.45 -2.93 -14.59
CA GLY A 21 -27.89 -2.75 -14.79
C GLY A 21 -28.61 -2.06 -13.60
N PHE A 22 -28.04 -2.13 -12.39
CA PHE A 22 -28.55 -1.43 -11.21
C PHE A 22 -27.95 -0.02 -11.02
N SER A 23 -27.12 0.46 -11.96
CA SER A 23 -26.43 1.73 -11.80
C SER A 23 -27.39 2.91 -11.69
N ASN A 24 -27.09 3.80 -10.75
CA ASN A 24 -27.77 5.05 -10.55
C ASN A 24 -26.81 6.05 -9.87
N GLY A 25 -27.16 7.34 -9.87
CA GLY A 25 -26.27 8.38 -9.36
C GLY A 25 -25.80 8.18 -7.91
N VAL A 26 -26.58 7.55 -7.05
CA VAL A 26 -26.18 7.29 -5.65
C VAL A 26 -25.11 6.19 -5.59
N LEU A 27 -25.33 5.08 -6.31
CA LEU A 27 -24.36 3.99 -6.38
C LEU A 27 -23.08 4.41 -7.12
N ASP A 28 -23.19 5.23 -8.15
CA ASP A 28 -22.03 5.78 -8.87
C ASP A 28 -21.12 6.59 -7.92
N VAL A 29 -21.71 7.47 -7.10
CA VAL A 29 -20.96 8.23 -6.10
C VAL A 29 -20.39 7.30 -5.03
N LEU A 30 -21.20 6.39 -4.46
CA LEU A 30 -20.76 5.46 -3.43
C LEU A 30 -19.54 4.62 -3.88
N PHE A 31 -19.63 3.97 -5.03
CA PHE A 31 -18.56 3.11 -5.52
C PHE A 31 -17.36 3.91 -6.06
N THR A 32 -17.57 5.12 -6.53
CA THR A 32 -16.47 6.04 -6.83
C THR A 32 -15.71 6.44 -5.58
N VAL A 33 -16.39 6.81 -4.50
CA VAL A 33 -15.73 7.11 -3.22
C VAL A 33 -15.03 5.87 -2.67
N ALA A 34 -15.71 4.71 -2.72
CA ALA A 34 -15.12 3.45 -2.25
C ALA A 34 -13.82 3.08 -2.96
N THR A 35 -13.78 3.24 -4.29
CA THR A 35 -12.56 2.93 -5.05
C THR A 35 -11.40 3.86 -4.69
N TYR A 36 -11.65 5.14 -4.38
CA TYR A 36 -10.60 6.06 -3.94
C TYR A 36 -9.95 5.64 -2.61
N LEU A 37 -10.67 4.94 -1.71
CA LEU A 37 -10.10 4.37 -0.49
C LEU A 37 -9.15 3.18 -0.75
N GLY A 38 -9.16 2.64 -1.96
CA GLY A 38 -8.23 1.59 -2.40
C GLY A 38 -7.08 2.10 -3.27
N ARG A 39 -7.03 3.40 -3.59
CA ARG A 39 -5.97 3.99 -4.43
C ARG A 39 -4.72 4.32 -3.65
N GLU A 40 -3.58 4.38 -4.34
CA GLU A 40 -2.27 4.72 -3.74
C GLU A 40 -2.29 6.06 -3.00
N GLN A 41 -3.02 7.08 -3.51
CA GLN A 41 -3.11 8.41 -2.89
C GLN A 41 -3.68 8.35 -1.46
N PHE A 42 -4.65 7.45 -1.23
CA PHE A 42 -5.18 7.22 0.12
C PHE A 42 -4.07 6.69 1.05
N TYR A 43 -3.32 5.69 0.62
CA TYR A 43 -2.27 5.08 1.44
C TYR A 43 -1.06 6.00 1.65
N ILE A 44 -0.70 6.83 0.64
CA ILE A 44 0.34 7.87 0.78
C ILE A 44 0.04 8.85 1.91
N LEU A 45 -1.25 9.15 2.16
CA LEU A 45 -1.66 10.03 3.24
C LEU A 45 -1.94 9.27 4.55
N PHE A 46 -2.58 8.12 4.46
CA PHE A 46 -3.07 7.41 5.64
C PHE A 46 -1.97 6.67 6.41
N LEU A 47 -0.98 6.08 5.72
CA LEU A 47 0.18 5.45 6.37
C LEU A 47 1.01 6.44 7.21
N PRO A 48 1.35 7.65 6.71
CA PRO A 48 1.95 8.70 7.53
C PRO A 48 1.10 9.12 8.74
N ILE A 49 -0.22 9.24 8.60
CA ILE A 49 -1.10 9.52 9.75
C ILE A 49 -0.90 8.46 10.83
N LEU A 50 -0.94 7.19 10.45
CA LEU A 50 -0.75 6.08 11.39
C LEU A 50 0.64 6.10 12.02
N TYR A 51 1.68 6.27 11.20
CA TYR A 51 3.06 6.21 11.65
C TYR A 51 3.46 7.42 12.51
N TRP A 52 3.14 8.63 12.05
CA TRP A 52 3.58 9.87 12.71
C TRP A 52 2.67 10.32 13.85
N CYS A 53 1.36 10.00 13.77
CA CYS A 53 0.37 10.68 14.61
C CYS A 53 -0.47 9.75 15.48
N VAL A 54 -0.51 8.44 15.20
CA VAL A 54 -1.38 7.49 15.92
C VAL A 54 -0.56 6.45 16.68
N HIS A 55 0.15 5.58 15.94
CA HIS A 55 0.90 4.47 16.55
C HIS A 55 2.03 4.02 15.61
N LYS A 56 3.26 4.41 15.91
CA LYS A 56 4.41 4.20 15.01
C LYS A 56 4.64 2.73 14.63
N HIS A 57 4.51 1.79 15.58
CA HIS A 57 4.72 0.38 15.28
C HIS A 57 3.62 -0.21 14.37
N LEU A 58 2.38 0.26 14.52
CA LEU A 58 1.29 -0.12 13.63
C LEU A 58 1.52 0.43 12.21
N GLY A 59 1.87 1.72 12.11
CA GLY A 59 2.20 2.36 10.83
C GLY A 59 3.34 1.66 10.10
N ARG A 60 4.44 1.31 10.80
CA ARG A 60 5.56 0.53 10.24
C ARG A 60 5.11 -0.85 9.74
N ALA A 61 4.37 -1.59 10.56
CA ALA A 61 3.91 -2.93 10.21
C ALA A 61 3.04 -2.92 8.95
N LEU A 62 2.10 -1.97 8.87
CA LEU A 62 1.24 -1.79 7.72
C LEU A 62 2.00 -1.34 6.48
N SER A 63 2.96 -0.41 6.61
CA SER A 63 3.80 0.02 5.48
C SER A 63 4.58 -1.16 4.88
N ILE A 64 5.20 -1.99 5.72
CA ILE A 64 6.00 -3.14 5.26
C ILE A 64 5.13 -4.14 4.50
N VAL A 65 4.01 -4.58 5.10
CA VAL A 65 3.16 -5.61 4.48
C VAL A 65 2.44 -5.08 3.24
N PHE A 66 2.06 -3.81 3.24
CA PHE A 66 1.40 -3.17 2.10
C PHE A 66 2.36 -3.01 0.92
N LEU A 67 3.58 -2.48 1.13
CA LEU A 67 4.58 -2.38 0.06
C LEU A 67 4.94 -3.76 -0.53
N LEU A 68 5.07 -4.79 0.32
CA LEU A 68 5.27 -6.15 -0.17
C LEU A 68 4.07 -6.64 -1.00
N SER A 69 2.85 -6.34 -0.56
CA SER A 69 1.63 -6.69 -1.29
C SER A 69 1.58 -6.04 -2.67
N GLU A 70 1.85 -4.75 -2.76
CA GLU A 70 1.85 -4.02 -4.04
C GLU A 70 2.93 -4.53 -4.99
N TYR A 71 4.12 -4.84 -4.47
CA TYR A 71 5.20 -5.44 -5.28
C TYR A 71 4.79 -6.80 -5.86
N VAL A 72 4.23 -7.69 -5.03
CA VAL A 72 3.75 -9.00 -5.50
C VAL A 72 2.59 -8.86 -6.49
N ASN A 73 1.70 -7.90 -6.26
CA ASN A 73 0.60 -7.62 -7.20
C ASN A 73 1.14 -7.21 -8.58
N GLY A 74 2.14 -6.33 -8.64
CA GLY A 74 2.79 -5.92 -9.89
C GLY A 74 3.37 -7.11 -10.66
N ILE A 75 4.16 -7.96 -9.99
CA ILE A 75 4.73 -9.17 -10.61
C ILE A 75 3.62 -10.07 -11.18
N LEU A 76 2.57 -10.31 -10.41
CA LEU A 76 1.49 -11.18 -10.85
C LEU A 76 0.74 -10.57 -12.04
N LYS A 77 0.50 -9.27 -12.04
CA LYS A 77 -0.11 -8.58 -13.18
C LYS A 77 0.70 -8.76 -14.47
N ASP A 78 2.00 -8.55 -14.39
CA ASP A 78 2.88 -8.70 -15.54
C ASP A 78 2.99 -10.17 -15.99
N ALA A 79 2.99 -11.12 -15.05
CA ALA A 79 3.05 -12.55 -15.35
C ALA A 79 1.78 -13.10 -16.01
N PHE A 80 0.59 -12.58 -15.63
CA PHE A 80 -0.68 -13.05 -16.20
C PHE A 80 -1.08 -12.27 -17.46
N GLY A 81 -0.84 -10.97 -17.52
CA GLY A 81 -1.10 -10.12 -18.69
C GLY A 81 -2.53 -10.17 -19.21
N LEU A 82 -3.53 -10.30 -18.33
CA LEU A 82 -4.93 -10.43 -18.74
C LEU A 82 -5.55 -9.07 -19.04
N PRO A 83 -6.41 -8.99 -20.11
CA PRO A 83 -7.08 -7.75 -20.49
C PRO A 83 -8.11 -7.33 -19.44
N ARG A 84 -8.47 -6.05 -19.46
CA ARG A 84 -9.53 -5.48 -18.62
C ARG A 84 -10.93 -5.82 -19.16
N PRO A 85 -11.96 -5.83 -18.26
CA PRO A 85 -13.33 -6.12 -18.69
C PRO A 85 -13.83 -5.23 -19.83
N ASN A 86 -13.56 -3.94 -19.79
CA ASN A 86 -13.95 -2.99 -20.83
C ASN A 86 -13.18 -3.14 -22.17
N GLU A 87 -12.01 -3.77 -22.14
CA GLU A 87 -11.25 -4.14 -23.34
C GLU A 87 -11.78 -5.46 -23.93
N PHE A 88 -12.32 -6.33 -23.08
CA PHE A 88 -12.84 -7.64 -23.46
C PHE A 88 -14.27 -7.56 -24.00
N ASP A 89 -15.13 -6.75 -23.37
CA ASP A 89 -16.55 -6.67 -23.72
C ASP A 89 -17.01 -5.19 -23.81
N PRO A 90 -17.42 -4.72 -25.01
CA PRO A 90 -17.84 -3.33 -25.21
C PRO A 90 -19.15 -2.96 -24.50
N ARG A 91 -19.91 -3.91 -23.97
CA ARG A 91 -21.10 -3.64 -23.15
C ARG A 91 -20.74 -3.04 -21.78
N ILE A 92 -19.49 -3.23 -21.33
CA ILE A 92 -19.03 -2.82 -19.99
C ILE A 92 -18.56 -1.37 -20.00
N ARG A 93 -19.17 -0.56 -19.14
CA ARG A 93 -18.74 0.82 -18.90
C ARG A 93 -17.60 0.86 -17.89
N ALA A 94 -16.53 1.60 -18.20
CA ALA A 94 -15.42 1.84 -17.29
C ALA A 94 -15.16 3.36 -17.15
N PRO A 95 -15.88 4.07 -16.25
CA PRO A 95 -15.75 5.53 -16.11
C PRO A 95 -14.38 5.95 -15.57
N LEU A 96 -13.65 5.06 -14.93
CA LEU A 96 -12.31 5.26 -14.41
C LEU A 96 -11.38 4.17 -14.94
N PRO A 97 -11.02 4.19 -16.24
CA PRO A 97 -10.22 3.14 -16.85
C PRO A 97 -8.81 3.08 -16.24
N GLU A 98 -8.24 1.89 -16.24
CA GLU A 98 -6.88 1.62 -15.78
C GLU A 98 -6.08 0.95 -16.90
N THR A 99 -4.77 1.22 -16.94
CA THR A 99 -3.88 0.77 -18.03
C THR A 99 -3.09 -0.50 -17.69
N SER A 100 -3.00 -0.89 -16.40
CA SER A 100 -2.30 -2.10 -15.99
C SER A 100 -3.15 -3.36 -16.22
N PRO A 101 -2.56 -4.59 -16.34
CA PRO A 101 -3.30 -5.83 -16.50
C PRO A 101 -4.37 -6.05 -15.42
N SER A 102 -5.41 -6.85 -15.75
CA SER A 102 -6.57 -7.03 -14.89
C SER A 102 -6.27 -7.88 -13.66
N PHE A 103 -5.68 -9.06 -13.83
CA PHE A 103 -5.50 -10.04 -12.76
C PHE A 103 -4.13 -9.96 -12.09
N PRO A 104 -4.07 -10.07 -10.76
CA PRO A 104 -5.15 -9.96 -9.78
C PRO A 104 -5.50 -8.50 -9.48
N SER A 105 -6.68 -8.28 -8.88
CA SER A 105 -7.11 -6.92 -8.48
C SER A 105 -6.25 -6.35 -7.35
N GLY A 106 -5.48 -5.29 -7.64
CA GLY A 106 -4.64 -4.62 -6.64
C GLY A 106 -5.46 -3.96 -5.53
N HIS A 107 -6.60 -3.33 -5.85
CA HIS A 107 -7.49 -2.75 -4.85
C HIS A 107 -8.07 -3.79 -3.89
N ALA A 108 -8.49 -4.96 -4.40
CA ALA A 108 -9.00 -6.04 -3.57
C ALA A 108 -7.90 -6.65 -2.69
N GLN A 109 -6.72 -6.91 -3.27
CA GLN A 109 -5.55 -7.42 -2.56
C GLN A 109 -5.04 -6.44 -1.51
N GLY A 110 -4.77 -5.19 -1.91
CA GLY A 110 -4.22 -4.14 -1.04
C GLY A 110 -5.17 -3.79 0.09
N SER A 111 -6.48 -3.65 -0.17
CA SER A 111 -7.47 -3.39 0.88
C SER A 111 -7.54 -4.53 1.90
N LEU A 112 -7.54 -5.79 1.45
CA LEU A 112 -7.55 -6.95 2.33
C LEU A 112 -6.28 -7.01 3.19
N VAL A 113 -5.10 -6.87 2.58
CA VAL A 113 -3.83 -6.88 3.31
C VAL A 113 -3.77 -5.74 4.32
N PHE A 114 -4.15 -4.53 3.93
CA PHE A 114 -4.07 -3.35 4.79
C PHE A 114 -5.08 -3.43 5.95
N TRP A 115 -6.38 -3.48 5.63
CA TRP A 115 -7.43 -3.47 6.64
C TRP A 115 -7.49 -4.74 7.47
N GLY A 116 -7.22 -5.91 6.84
CA GLY A 116 -7.14 -7.18 7.54
C GLY A 116 -5.96 -7.23 8.53
N THR A 117 -4.78 -6.75 8.12
CA THR A 117 -3.62 -6.66 9.02
C THR A 117 -3.87 -5.65 10.14
N MET A 118 -4.52 -4.51 9.84
CA MET A 118 -4.90 -3.53 10.86
C MET A 118 -5.84 -4.17 11.90
N ALA A 119 -6.90 -4.86 11.47
CA ALA A 119 -7.82 -5.54 12.39
C ALA A 119 -7.12 -6.59 13.26
N ALA A 120 -6.24 -7.39 12.66
CA ALA A 120 -5.47 -8.41 13.36
C ALA A 120 -4.48 -7.84 14.40
N LEU A 121 -3.94 -6.64 14.16
CA LEU A 121 -3.02 -5.96 15.10
C LEU A 121 -3.75 -5.17 16.18
N VAL A 122 -4.86 -4.50 15.83
CA VAL A 122 -5.68 -3.71 16.78
C VAL A 122 -6.49 -4.61 17.71
N ARG A 123 -6.91 -5.78 17.25
CA ARG A 123 -7.61 -6.82 18.04
C ARG A 123 -8.91 -6.33 18.72
N ARG A 124 -9.66 -5.44 18.09
CA ARG A 124 -10.97 -4.96 18.55
C ARG A 124 -12.06 -5.38 17.57
N THR A 125 -13.20 -5.84 18.10
CA THR A 125 -14.32 -6.32 17.26
C THR A 125 -14.78 -5.26 16.26
N TRP A 126 -14.93 -4.01 16.72
CA TRP A 126 -15.33 -2.93 15.82
C TRP A 126 -14.36 -2.73 14.63
N MET A 127 -13.05 -2.95 14.87
CA MET A 127 -12.05 -2.83 13.81
C MET A 127 -12.20 -3.94 12.75
N TRP A 128 -12.56 -5.17 13.18
CA TRP A 128 -12.91 -6.25 12.25
C TRP A 128 -14.13 -5.91 11.41
N VAL A 129 -15.21 -5.37 12.03
CA VAL A 129 -16.40 -4.96 11.31
C VAL A 129 -16.07 -3.88 10.26
N VAL A 130 -15.38 -2.81 10.67
CA VAL A 130 -14.95 -1.74 9.76
C VAL A 130 -14.08 -2.30 8.62
N SER A 131 -13.11 -3.16 8.95
CA SER A 131 -12.20 -3.74 7.95
C SER A 131 -12.96 -4.59 6.92
N VAL A 132 -13.84 -5.47 7.36
CA VAL A 132 -14.65 -6.32 6.45
C VAL A 132 -15.52 -5.45 5.54
N VAL A 133 -16.20 -4.45 6.11
CA VAL A 133 -17.04 -3.53 5.32
C VAL A 133 -16.22 -2.80 4.27
N LEU A 134 -15.04 -2.26 4.63
CA LEU A 134 -14.18 -1.53 3.69
C LEU A 134 -13.59 -2.46 2.62
N ILE A 135 -13.13 -3.66 2.98
CA ILE A 135 -12.63 -4.65 2.03
C ILE A 135 -13.70 -5.00 1.00
N LEU A 136 -14.91 -5.31 1.46
CA LEU A 136 -16.02 -5.65 0.59
C LEU A 136 -16.42 -4.47 -0.30
N LEU A 137 -16.57 -3.28 0.28
CA LEU A 137 -16.99 -2.09 -0.45
C LEU A 137 -15.98 -1.68 -1.53
N ILE A 138 -14.68 -1.67 -1.18
CA ILE A 138 -13.59 -1.40 -2.15
C ILE A 138 -13.57 -2.46 -3.24
N SER A 139 -13.68 -3.74 -2.88
CA SER A 139 -13.64 -4.85 -3.85
C SER A 139 -14.84 -4.84 -4.80
N LEU A 140 -16.05 -4.63 -4.28
CA LEU A 140 -17.27 -4.53 -5.08
C LEU A 140 -17.25 -3.32 -5.99
N SER A 141 -16.63 -2.21 -5.57
CA SER A 141 -16.49 -1.04 -6.43
C SER A 141 -15.74 -1.35 -7.73
N ARG A 142 -14.83 -2.34 -7.72
CA ARG A 142 -14.03 -2.70 -8.90
C ARG A 142 -14.86 -3.43 -9.96
N ILE A 143 -15.81 -4.27 -9.51
CA ILE A 143 -16.78 -4.96 -10.38
C ILE A 143 -17.80 -3.96 -10.91
N TYR A 144 -18.36 -3.14 -10.03
CA TYR A 144 -19.36 -2.12 -10.41
C TYR A 144 -18.82 -1.10 -11.44
N LEU A 145 -17.58 -0.64 -11.22
CA LEU A 145 -16.91 0.30 -12.14
C LEU A 145 -16.35 -0.37 -13.41
N GLY A 146 -16.56 -1.67 -13.61
CA GLY A 146 -16.21 -2.39 -14.84
C GLY A 146 -14.71 -2.50 -15.11
N VAL A 147 -13.87 -2.43 -14.09
CA VAL A 147 -12.40 -2.42 -14.24
C VAL A 147 -11.72 -3.73 -13.81
N HIS A 148 -12.46 -4.62 -13.13
CA HIS A 148 -12.01 -5.97 -12.76
C HIS A 148 -13.14 -6.98 -12.87
N PHE A 149 -12.81 -8.18 -13.33
CA PHE A 149 -13.71 -9.32 -13.28
C PHE A 149 -13.87 -9.83 -11.83
N PRO A 150 -14.96 -10.54 -11.48
CA PRO A 150 -15.11 -11.18 -10.17
C PRO A 150 -13.93 -12.09 -9.79
N GLN A 151 -13.39 -12.87 -10.75
CA GLN A 151 -12.22 -13.72 -10.52
C GLN A 151 -10.95 -12.95 -10.20
N ASP A 152 -10.78 -11.72 -10.69
CA ASP A 152 -9.64 -10.86 -10.35
C ASP A 152 -9.70 -10.43 -8.89
N VAL A 153 -10.90 -10.12 -8.42
CA VAL A 153 -11.16 -9.75 -7.02
C VAL A 153 -10.88 -10.94 -6.10
N LEU A 154 -11.41 -12.11 -6.43
CA LEU A 154 -11.16 -13.35 -5.67
C LEU A 154 -9.67 -13.71 -5.67
N GLY A 155 -8.99 -13.59 -6.82
CA GLY A 155 -7.54 -13.77 -6.93
C GLY A 155 -6.78 -12.80 -6.03
N GLY A 156 -7.17 -11.53 -6.02
CA GLY A 156 -6.61 -10.53 -5.11
C GLY A 156 -6.78 -10.90 -3.64
N TRP A 157 -7.95 -11.38 -3.23
CA TRP A 157 -8.17 -11.85 -1.86
C TRP A 157 -7.33 -13.08 -1.51
N VAL A 158 -7.23 -14.06 -2.39
CA VAL A 158 -6.38 -15.25 -2.15
C VAL A 158 -4.92 -14.85 -1.96
N VAL A 159 -4.37 -14.04 -2.85
CA VAL A 159 -2.99 -13.54 -2.73
C VAL A 159 -2.82 -12.72 -1.45
N GLY A 160 -3.76 -11.83 -1.15
CA GLY A 160 -3.75 -11.03 0.06
C GLY A 160 -3.76 -11.85 1.36
N LEU A 161 -4.60 -12.91 1.44
CA LEU A 161 -4.62 -13.82 2.58
C LEU A 161 -3.31 -14.57 2.76
N VAL A 162 -2.73 -15.06 1.65
CA VAL A 162 -1.42 -15.74 1.69
C VAL A 162 -0.34 -14.79 2.20
N LEU A 163 -0.28 -13.56 1.69
CA LEU A 163 0.70 -12.55 2.14
C LEU A 163 0.52 -12.20 3.61
N MET A 164 -0.71 -12.02 4.08
CA MET A 164 -1.00 -11.81 5.50
C MET A 164 -0.54 -13.00 6.36
N ALA A 165 -0.85 -14.23 5.94
CA ALA A 165 -0.43 -15.42 6.65
C ALA A 165 1.10 -15.52 6.74
N LEU A 166 1.81 -15.29 5.64
CA LEU A 166 3.26 -15.25 5.57
C LEU A 166 3.85 -14.14 6.46
N TYR A 167 3.25 -12.94 6.44
CA TYR A 167 3.68 -11.83 7.31
C TYR A 167 3.56 -12.19 8.79
N PHE A 168 2.43 -12.73 9.24
CA PHE A 168 2.25 -13.11 10.65
C PHE A 168 3.09 -14.32 11.04
N TRP A 169 3.29 -15.27 10.14
CA TRP A 169 4.20 -16.38 10.35
C TRP A 169 5.65 -15.90 10.50
N ALA A 170 6.14 -15.08 9.57
CA ALA A 170 7.50 -14.49 9.63
C ALA A 170 7.69 -13.68 10.92
N ARG A 171 6.71 -12.83 11.26
CA ARG A 171 6.74 -12.05 12.51
C ARG A 171 6.82 -12.94 13.76
N ARG A 172 6.18 -14.11 13.73
CA ARG A 172 6.26 -15.09 14.84
C ARG A 172 7.65 -15.74 14.90
N MET A 173 8.22 -16.07 13.75
CA MET A 173 9.55 -16.70 13.66
C MET A 173 10.68 -15.79 14.16
N VAL A 174 10.61 -14.51 13.84
CA VAL A 174 11.63 -13.53 14.27
C VAL A 174 11.36 -12.94 15.66
N ARG A 175 10.31 -13.38 16.34
CA ARG A 175 9.98 -12.88 17.68
C ARG A 175 11.08 -13.25 18.67
N GLY A 176 11.68 -12.24 19.29
CA GLY A 176 12.79 -12.42 20.24
C GLY A 176 14.17 -12.51 19.59
N VAL A 177 14.25 -12.51 18.25
CA VAL A 177 15.55 -12.42 17.57
C VAL A 177 16.06 -10.99 17.65
N ILE A 178 17.23 -10.81 18.25
CA ILE A 178 17.92 -9.52 18.34
C ILE A 178 19.00 -9.49 17.27
N LEU A 179 18.76 -8.69 16.23
CA LEU A 179 19.73 -8.47 15.16
C LEU A 179 20.59 -7.25 15.47
N SER A 180 21.88 -7.32 15.15
CA SER A 180 22.75 -6.14 15.24
C SER A 180 22.27 -5.05 14.27
N LEU A 181 22.57 -3.78 14.58
CA LEU A 181 22.22 -2.63 13.73
C LEU A 181 22.68 -2.82 12.28
N GLY A 182 23.91 -3.31 12.08
CA GLY A 182 24.46 -3.56 10.74
C GLY A 182 23.65 -4.58 9.93
N ILE A 183 23.20 -5.68 10.58
CA ILE A 183 22.36 -6.69 9.93
C ILE A 183 20.99 -6.11 9.57
N GLN A 184 20.37 -5.35 10.50
CA GLN A 184 19.08 -4.70 10.22
C GLN A 184 19.16 -3.74 9.02
N LEU A 185 20.20 -2.88 8.97
CA LEU A 185 20.44 -1.97 7.85
C LEU A 185 20.76 -2.72 6.57
N GLY A 186 21.58 -3.78 6.65
CA GLY A 186 21.89 -4.64 5.51
C GLY A 186 20.62 -5.22 4.88
N ILE A 187 19.74 -5.83 5.67
CA ILE A 187 18.46 -6.37 5.20
C ILE A 187 17.59 -5.25 4.61
N ALA A 188 17.49 -4.11 5.31
CA ALA A 188 16.62 -2.99 4.90
C ALA A 188 17.05 -2.35 3.57
N LEU A 189 18.34 -2.39 3.23
CA LEU A 189 18.89 -1.87 1.97
C LEU A 189 18.92 -2.95 0.87
N VAL A 190 19.41 -4.14 1.18
CA VAL A 190 19.65 -5.18 0.17
C VAL A 190 18.34 -5.75 -0.36
N VAL A 191 17.35 -5.99 0.51
CA VAL A 191 16.09 -6.61 0.07
C VAL A 191 15.37 -5.77 -1.00
N PRO A 192 15.08 -4.46 -0.81
CA PRO A 192 14.43 -3.66 -1.85
C PRO A 192 15.27 -3.55 -3.13
N LEU A 193 16.59 -3.48 -3.02
CA LEU A 193 17.48 -3.41 -4.17
C LEU A 193 17.44 -4.71 -5.00
N VAL A 194 17.47 -5.86 -4.33
CA VAL A 194 17.35 -7.17 -5.00
C VAL A 194 15.96 -7.31 -5.64
N LEU A 195 14.90 -6.93 -4.96
CA LEU A 195 13.55 -6.96 -5.52
C LEU A 195 13.45 -6.07 -6.77
N PHE A 196 14.02 -4.87 -6.76
CA PHE A 196 14.07 -4.02 -7.94
C PHE A 196 14.86 -4.66 -9.09
N ALA A 197 16.03 -5.25 -8.79
CA ALA A 197 16.86 -5.89 -9.80
C ALA A 197 16.20 -7.13 -10.42
N LEU A 198 15.40 -7.87 -9.63
CA LEU A 198 14.68 -9.06 -10.12
C LEU A 198 13.49 -8.72 -11.02
N HIS A 199 12.85 -7.58 -10.84
CA HIS A 199 11.70 -7.15 -11.62
C HIS A 199 11.73 -5.64 -11.86
N PRO A 200 12.60 -5.15 -12.76
CA PRO A 200 12.70 -3.73 -13.09
C PRO A 200 11.49 -3.32 -13.94
N SER A 201 10.57 -2.59 -13.33
CA SER A 201 9.38 -2.01 -13.98
C SER A 201 9.02 -0.70 -13.30
N GLU A 202 8.19 0.11 -13.94
CA GLU A 202 7.74 1.39 -13.38
C GLU A 202 7.11 1.25 -11.98
N GLY A 203 6.23 0.24 -11.82
CA GLY A 203 5.58 -0.05 -10.53
C GLY A 203 6.57 -0.55 -9.49
N SER A 204 7.46 -1.46 -9.87
CA SER A 204 8.51 -1.97 -8.97
C SER A 204 9.47 -0.88 -8.54
N ALA A 205 9.89 0.01 -9.45
CA ALA A 205 10.77 1.13 -9.13
C ALA A 205 10.17 2.07 -8.08
N LEU A 206 8.86 2.33 -8.15
CA LEU A 206 8.15 3.11 -7.15
C LEU A 206 8.18 2.41 -5.79
N ILE A 207 7.68 1.18 -5.74
CA ILE A 207 7.45 0.44 -4.49
C ILE A 207 8.77 0.11 -3.81
N THR A 208 9.73 -0.42 -4.56
CA THR A 208 11.05 -0.80 -4.02
C THR A 208 11.90 0.41 -3.68
N GLY A 209 11.75 1.53 -4.43
CA GLY A 209 12.37 2.81 -4.09
C GLY A 209 11.87 3.32 -2.75
N VAL A 210 10.55 3.42 -2.55
CA VAL A 210 9.98 3.80 -1.24
C VAL A 210 10.49 2.88 -0.14
N ALA A 211 10.50 1.57 -0.36
CA ALA A 211 11.00 0.61 0.61
C ALA A 211 12.49 0.80 0.93
N PHE A 212 13.33 1.05 -0.10
CA PHE A 212 14.76 1.28 0.05
C PHE A 212 15.10 2.52 0.90
N GLY A 213 14.29 3.56 0.83
CA GLY A 213 14.44 4.73 1.70
C GLY A 213 13.80 4.55 3.08
N MET A 214 12.60 3.98 3.13
CA MET A 214 11.77 3.91 4.34
C MET A 214 12.25 2.85 5.33
N LEU A 215 12.63 1.64 4.87
CA LEU A 215 13.03 0.56 5.77
C LEU A 215 14.30 0.88 6.57
N PRO A 216 15.42 1.31 5.96
CA PRO A 216 16.57 1.77 6.73
C PRO A 216 16.24 3.02 7.56
N GLY A 217 15.34 3.89 7.06
CA GLY A 217 14.81 5.02 7.81
C GLY A 217 14.16 4.59 9.12
N PHE A 218 13.34 3.54 9.11
CA PHE A 218 12.74 2.96 10.32
C PHE A 218 13.79 2.39 11.29
N VAL A 219 14.84 1.76 10.76
CA VAL A 219 15.93 1.22 11.60
C VAL A 219 16.68 2.34 12.28
N VAL A 220 17.09 3.38 11.53
CA VAL A 220 17.80 4.53 12.09
C VAL A 220 16.92 5.32 13.07
N GLU A 221 15.62 5.50 12.74
CA GLU A 221 14.66 6.16 13.62
C GLU A 221 14.56 5.44 14.98
N GLU A 222 14.44 4.12 14.98
CA GLU A 222 14.32 3.32 16.22
C GLU A 222 15.54 3.43 17.12
N HIS A 223 16.74 3.49 16.53
CA HIS A 223 17.98 3.51 17.31
C HIS A 223 18.41 4.92 17.74
N PHE A 224 18.22 5.93 16.90
CA PHE A 224 18.82 7.25 17.10
C PHE A 224 17.81 8.38 17.33
N VAL A 225 16.68 8.39 16.61
CA VAL A 225 15.66 9.44 16.72
C VAL A 225 14.69 9.12 17.85
N ARG A 226 14.13 7.92 17.85
CA ARG A 226 13.22 7.38 18.87
C ARG A 226 12.03 8.28 19.17
N PHE A 227 11.40 8.82 18.11
CA PHE A 227 10.25 9.70 18.29
C PHE A 227 9.04 8.94 18.89
N ARG A 228 8.22 9.66 19.63
CA ARG A 228 6.92 9.18 20.12
C ARG A 228 5.80 9.68 19.23
N SER A 229 4.93 8.76 18.78
CA SER A 229 3.77 9.10 17.96
C SER A 229 2.59 9.65 18.77
N ASP A 230 2.55 9.42 20.07
CA ASP A 230 1.58 9.99 21.00
C ASP A 230 1.81 11.49 21.28
N GLY A 231 1.07 12.05 22.24
CA GLY A 231 1.14 13.46 22.62
C GLY A 231 -0.17 14.20 22.41
N VAL A 232 -0.19 15.50 22.68
CA VAL A 232 -1.39 16.34 22.56
C VAL A 232 -1.87 16.45 21.12
N TRP A 233 -3.18 16.53 20.92
CA TRP A 233 -3.81 16.41 19.61
C TRP A 233 -3.31 17.44 18.58
N TRP A 234 -3.11 18.71 18.97
CA TRP A 234 -2.66 19.76 18.06
C TRP A 234 -1.22 19.53 17.55
N LYS A 235 -0.32 18.97 18.39
CA LYS A 235 1.03 18.58 17.94
C LYS A 235 0.96 17.45 16.91
N ARG A 236 0.01 16.50 17.05
CA ARG A 236 -0.20 15.43 16.07
C ARG A 236 -0.69 16.00 14.72
N VAL A 237 -1.62 16.96 14.76
CA VAL A 237 -2.08 17.66 13.55
C VAL A 237 -0.92 18.42 12.88
N LEU A 238 -0.12 19.16 13.67
CA LEU A 238 1.05 19.86 13.13
C LEU A 238 2.10 18.91 12.56
N ARG A 239 2.35 17.76 13.20
CA ARG A 239 3.24 16.73 12.64
C ARG A 239 2.75 16.25 11.25
N PHE A 240 1.45 16.02 11.13
CA PHE A 240 0.87 15.63 9.86
C PHE A 240 1.11 16.70 8.79
N VAL A 241 0.78 17.97 9.07
CA VAL A 241 0.95 19.09 8.13
C VAL A 241 2.42 19.28 7.74
N VAL A 242 3.31 19.36 8.74
CA VAL A 242 4.76 19.55 8.54
C VAL A 242 5.40 18.36 7.83
N GLY A 243 4.88 17.15 8.05
CA GLY A 243 5.38 15.94 7.39
C GLY A 243 4.85 15.77 5.96
N VAL A 244 3.55 16.04 5.74
CA VAL A 244 2.88 15.79 4.46
C VAL A 244 3.24 16.83 3.40
N ILE A 245 3.42 18.10 3.76
CA ILE A 245 3.75 19.14 2.76
C ILE A 245 5.06 18.81 2.03
N PRO A 246 6.20 18.54 2.72
CA PRO A 246 7.41 18.12 2.01
C PRO A 246 7.29 16.74 1.36
N LEU A 247 6.51 15.82 1.94
CA LEU A 247 6.26 14.51 1.33
C LEU A 247 5.64 14.67 -0.06
N LEU A 248 4.58 15.46 -0.17
CA LEU A 248 3.91 15.75 -1.43
C LEU A 248 4.79 16.57 -2.38
N ALA A 249 5.55 17.52 -1.85
CA ALA A 249 6.53 18.30 -2.64
C ALA A 249 7.59 17.39 -3.26
N LEU A 250 8.12 16.42 -2.50
CA LEU A 250 9.05 15.42 -3.04
C LEU A 250 8.36 14.49 -4.03
N TYR A 251 7.19 13.95 -3.69
CA TYR A 251 6.45 13.02 -4.55
C TYR A 251 6.11 13.64 -5.92
N LEU A 252 5.62 14.88 -5.94
CA LEU A 252 5.23 15.58 -7.16
C LEU A 252 6.40 16.33 -7.82
N GLY A 253 7.22 17.02 -7.03
CA GLY A 253 8.27 17.91 -7.52
C GLY A 253 9.47 17.20 -8.11
N LEU A 254 9.89 16.08 -7.51
CA LEU A 254 11.03 15.32 -8.05
C LEU A 254 10.75 14.73 -9.45
N LYS A 255 9.48 14.54 -9.80
CA LYS A 255 9.10 14.13 -11.15
C LYS A 255 9.47 15.18 -12.22
N LEU A 256 9.53 16.46 -11.85
CA LEU A 256 9.87 17.56 -12.76
C LEU A 256 11.37 17.72 -12.97
N VAL A 257 12.20 17.21 -12.06
CA VAL A 257 13.66 17.40 -12.05
C VAL A 257 14.40 16.17 -12.52
N PHE A 258 13.91 14.98 -12.15
CA PHE A 258 14.57 13.74 -12.51
C PHE A 258 14.22 13.30 -13.94
N PRO A 259 15.18 12.76 -14.72
CA PRO A 259 14.91 12.17 -16.01
C PRO A 259 13.91 11.00 -15.93
N GLU A 260 13.33 10.62 -17.07
CA GLU A 260 12.54 9.40 -17.18
C GLU A 260 13.43 8.16 -17.08
N GLY A 261 12.85 7.06 -16.59
CA GLY A 261 13.53 5.77 -16.46
C GLY A 261 13.40 5.18 -15.06
N ASP A 262 13.43 3.86 -15.00
CA ASP A 262 13.13 3.11 -13.76
C ASP A 262 14.16 3.36 -12.66
N LEU A 263 15.43 3.51 -12.99
CA LEU A 263 16.46 3.83 -12.00
C LEU A 263 16.24 5.22 -11.36
N PHE A 264 15.95 6.24 -12.18
CA PHE A 264 15.65 7.58 -11.67
C PHE A 264 14.37 7.61 -10.86
N ARG A 265 13.37 6.82 -11.28
CA ARG A 265 12.13 6.61 -10.53
C ARG A 265 12.42 5.95 -9.17
N PHE A 266 13.21 4.89 -9.14
CA PHE A 266 13.65 4.24 -7.90
C PHE A 266 14.33 5.24 -6.94
N VAL A 267 15.31 6.01 -7.41
CA VAL A 267 16.02 7.02 -6.58
C VAL A 267 15.06 8.10 -6.07
N ARG A 268 14.18 8.61 -6.93
CA ARG A 268 13.18 9.60 -6.55
C ARG A 268 12.27 9.11 -5.42
N TYR A 269 11.76 7.90 -5.52
CA TYR A 269 10.90 7.32 -4.49
C TYR A 269 11.68 6.86 -3.24
N ALA A 270 12.97 6.56 -3.37
CA ALA A 270 13.84 6.35 -2.21
C ALA A 270 13.96 7.63 -1.35
N LEU A 271 14.07 8.80 -1.97
CA LEU A 271 14.06 10.08 -1.25
C LEU A 271 12.74 10.32 -0.52
N VAL A 272 11.60 9.99 -1.13
CA VAL A 272 10.28 10.01 -0.48
C VAL A 272 10.25 9.06 0.72
N GLY A 273 10.79 7.85 0.56
CA GLY A 273 10.89 6.86 1.64
C GLY A 273 11.76 7.32 2.81
N VAL A 274 12.93 7.90 2.53
CA VAL A 274 13.82 8.48 3.56
C VAL A 274 13.12 9.61 4.33
N TRP A 275 12.40 10.49 3.61
CA TRP A 275 11.63 11.52 4.26
C TRP A 275 10.59 10.92 5.20
N ALA A 276 9.77 10.01 4.70
CA ALA A 276 8.66 9.44 5.47
C ALA A 276 9.15 8.62 6.68
N GLY A 277 10.21 7.80 6.51
CA GLY A 277 10.69 6.88 7.53
C GLY A 277 11.63 7.49 8.57
N LEU A 278 12.38 8.55 8.20
CA LEU A 278 13.46 9.10 9.02
C LEU A 278 13.41 10.61 9.21
N LEU A 279 13.45 11.37 8.10
CA LEU A 279 13.69 12.81 8.20
C LEU A 279 12.49 13.56 8.83
N ALA A 280 11.25 13.18 8.51
CA ALA A 280 10.08 13.77 9.13
C ALA A 280 10.01 13.47 10.64
N PRO A 281 10.15 12.21 11.14
CA PRO A 281 10.29 11.91 12.55
C PRO A 281 11.43 12.68 13.25
N TRP A 282 12.59 12.77 12.60
CA TRP A 282 13.71 13.55 13.13
C TRP A 282 13.35 15.02 13.29
N LEU A 283 12.75 15.62 12.26
CA LEU A 283 12.31 17.01 12.27
C LEU A 283 11.28 17.26 13.39
N PHE A 284 10.32 16.34 13.59
CA PHE A 284 9.31 16.49 14.65
C PHE A 284 9.93 16.58 16.03
N VAL A 285 10.98 15.78 16.28
CA VAL A 285 11.73 15.86 17.54
C VAL A 285 12.55 17.15 17.62
N ALA A 286 13.22 17.53 16.53
CA ALA A 286 14.07 18.73 16.50
C ALA A 286 13.31 20.04 16.79
N ILE A 287 12.06 20.14 16.28
CA ILE A 287 11.21 21.34 16.49
C ILE A 287 10.22 21.20 17.68
N GLY A 288 10.35 20.14 18.50
CA GLY A 288 9.54 19.95 19.72
C GLY A 288 8.09 19.51 19.49
N LEU A 289 7.76 19.04 18.30
CA LEU A 289 6.44 18.47 17.99
C LEU A 289 6.31 17.02 18.50
N ALA A 290 7.39 16.29 18.67
CA ALA A 290 7.43 14.97 19.26
C ALA A 290 8.48 14.87 20.36
N GLU A 291 8.22 14.03 21.36
CA GLU A 291 9.18 13.67 22.39
C GLU A 291 10.01 12.45 21.95
N ARG A 292 11.14 12.22 22.60
CA ARG A 292 11.92 10.99 22.42
C ARG A 292 11.47 9.91 23.39
N GLU A 293 11.43 8.67 22.94
CA GLU A 293 11.30 7.51 23.83
C GLU A 293 12.55 7.38 24.71
N PRO A 294 12.41 6.98 25.99
CA PRO A 294 13.56 6.65 26.83
C PRO A 294 14.43 5.56 26.18
N ARG A 295 15.73 5.55 26.51
CA ARG A 295 16.56 4.40 26.12
C ARG A 295 16.04 3.18 26.86
N ARG A 296 15.82 2.10 26.13
CA ARG A 296 15.66 0.79 26.76
C ARG A 296 17.03 0.41 27.29
N GLY A 297 17.17 0.38 28.61
CA GLY A 297 18.38 -0.11 29.30
C GLY A 297 18.67 -1.55 28.93
#